data_d03adcd1ce86ef63e6270097d857645e
#
_entry.id   d03adcd1ce86ef63e6270097d857645e
#
_cell.length_a   1.000
_cell.length_b   1.000
_cell.length_c   1.000
_cell.angle_alpha   90.00
_cell.angle_beta   90.00
_cell.angle_gamma   90.00
#
_symmetry.space_group_name_H-M   'P 1'
#
loop_
_entity.id
_entity.type
_entity.pdbx_description
1 polymer ?
#
loop_
_entity_poly.entity_id
_entity_poly.type
_entity_poly.pdbx_seq_one_letter_code
_entity_poly.pdbx_strand_id
1 'polypeptide(L)' 'IYLGFTARKLGYFEKGENFYLEGLALEPNHNGINEYLGELYVTTNRIELAKERLEILKDCNCKEYLELKEIIEGTKKSKY' A
#
# COMPACT_ATOMS: atom_id res chain seq x y z
N ILE A 1 1.92 8.56 -25.77
CA ILE A 1 1.78 7.16 -25.36
C ILE A 1 2.05 7.01 -23.88
N TYR A 2 3.16 7.51 -23.43
CA TYR A 2 3.52 7.41 -22.01
C TYR A 2 2.56 8.18 -21.11
N LEU A 3 2.13 9.34 -21.52
CA LEU A 3 1.19 10.16 -20.74
C LEU A 3 -0.15 9.44 -20.57
N GLY A 4 -0.65 8.83 -21.63
CA GLY A 4 -1.89 8.06 -21.56
C GLY A 4 -1.78 6.85 -20.64
N PHE A 5 -0.67 6.14 -20.71
CA PHE A 5 -0.41 5.00 -19.85
C PHE A 5 -0.33 5.43 -18.38
N THR A 6 0.41 6.49 -18.10
CA THR A 6 0.56 7.03 -16.75
C THR A 6 -0.78 7.46 -16.16
N ALA A 7 -1.60 8.14 -16.96
CA ALA A 7 -2.92 8.57 -16.50
C ALA A 7 -3.81 7.39 -16.15
N ARG A 8 -3.79 6.32 -16.95
CA ARG A 8 -4.55 5.12 -16.65
C ARG A 8 -4.06 4.48 -15.35
N LYS A 9 -2.77 4.42 -15.18
CA LYS A 9 -2.17 3.80 -14.00
C LYS A 9 -2.53 4.58 -12.73
N LEU A 10 -2.51 5.91 -12.79
CA LEU A 10 -2.92 6.75 -11.68
C LEU A 10 -4.39 6.56 -11.33
N GLY A 11 -5.26 6.51 -12.34
CA GLY A 11 -6.67 6.23 -12.12
C GLY A 11 -6.90 4.86 -11.49
N TYR A 12 -6.13 3.88 -11.93
CA TYR A 12 -6.18 2.54 -11.35
C TYR A 12 -5.79 2.55 -9.88
N PHE A 13 -4.75 3.30 -9.54
CA PHE A 13 -4.31 3.43 -8.15
C PHE A 13 -5.36 4.10 -7.28
N GLU A 14 -6.03 5.13 -7.78
CA GLU A 14 -7.11 5.78 -7.02
C GLU A 14 -8.25 4.82 -6.71
N LYS A 15 -8.66 4.04 -7.69
CA LYS A 15 -9.71 3.03 -7.49
C LYS A 15 -9.28 1.97 -6.47
N GLY A 16 -8.05 1.51 -6.58
CA GLY A 16 -7.50 0.54 -5.64
C GLY A 16 -7.45 1.08 -4.22
N GLU A 17 -7.03 2.34 -4.08
CA GLU A 17 -6.97 2.99 -2.78
C GLU A 17 -8.34 3.08 -2.15
N ASN A 18 -9.35 3.53 -2.90
CA ASN A 18 -10.71 3.63 -2.39
C ASN A 18 -11.24 2.27 -1.96
N PHE A 19 -10.96 1.24 -2.74
CA PHE A 19 -11.37 -0.13 -2.42
C PHE A 19 -10.75 -0.61 -1.11
N TYR A 20 -9.46 -0.36 -0.94
CA TYR A 20 -8.75 -0.74 0.28
C TYR A 20 -9.25 0.03 1.49
N LEU A 21 -9.53 1.33 1.33
CA LEU A 21 -10.07 2.13 2.42
C LEU A 21 -11.45 1.65 2.85
N GLU A 22 -12.28 1.24 1.91
CA GLU A 22 -13.58 0.64 2.24
C GLU A 22 -13.40 -0.66 3.02
N GLY A 23 -12.45 -1.50 2.61
CA GLY A 23 -12.15 -2.73 3.32
C GLY A 23 -11.66 -2.47 4.74
N LEU A 24 -10.83 -1.46 4.93
CA LEU A 24 -10.33 -1.09 6.25
C LEU A 24 -11.41 -0.47 7.13
N ALA A 25 -12.43 0.14 6.54
CA ALA A 25 -13.58 0.62 7.31
C ALA A 25 -14.33 -0.53 7.96
N LEU A 26 -14.34 -1.70 7.31
CA LEU A 26 -14.97 -2.92 7.83
C LEU A 26 -14.02 -3.70 8.75
N GLU A 27 -12.76 -3.79 8.36
CA GLU A 27 -11.74 -4.54 9.11
C GLU A 27 -10.45 -3.71 9.20
N PRO A 28 -10.35 -2.78 10.17
CA PRO A 28 -9.20 -1.87 10.26
C PRO A 28 -7.85 -2.57 10.46
N ASN A 29 -7.85 -3.77 11.00
CA ASN A 29 -6.61 -4.51 11.26
C ASN A 29 -6.35 -5.63 10.26
N HIS A 30 -7.01 -5.58 9.09
CA HIS A 30 -6.79 -6.60 8.07
C HIS A 30 -5.38 -6.49 7.51
N ASN A 31 -4.55 -7.50 7.77
CA ASN A 31 -3.13 -7.45 7.43
C ASN A 31 -2.88 -7.30 5.94
N GLY A 32 -3.56 -8.08 5.11
CA GLY A 32 -3.40 -8.03 3.66
C GLY A 32 -3.75 -6.67 3.08
N ILE A 33 -4.85 -6.08 3.53
CA ILE A 33 -5.29 -4.78 3.03
C ILE A 33 -4.32 -3.68 3.45
N ASN A 34 -3.87 -3.70 4.71
CA ASN A 34 -2.88 -2.73 5.19
C ASN A 34 -1.57 -2.83 4.41
N GLU A 35 -1.12 -4.04 4.10
CA GLU A 35 0.08 -4.25 3.30
C GLU A 35 -0.10 -3.68 1.90
N TYR A 36 -1.16 -4.06 1.20
CA TYR A 36 -1.39 -3.61 -0.18
C TYR A 36 -1.56 -2.10 -0.26
N LEU A 37 -2.29 -1.52 0.68
CA LEU A 37 -2.46 -0.07 0.72
C LEU A 37 -1.13 0.62 0.99
N GLY A 38 -0.31 0.06 1.87
CA GLY A 38 1.03 0.57 2.13
C GLY A 38 1.90 0.55 0.88
N GLU A 39 1.88 -0.55 0.13
CA GLU A 39 2.61 -0.65 -1.14
C GLU A 39 2.13 0.41 -2.14
N LEU A 40 0.84 0.61 -2.21
CA LEU A 40 0.25 1.62 -3.09
C LEU A 40 0.71 3.03 -2.70
N TYR A 41 0.75 3.34 -1.42
CA TYR A 41 1.26 4.61 -0.94
C TYR A 41 2.73 4.81 -1.29
N VAL A 42 3.55 3.79 -1.17
CA VAL A 42 4.97 3.86 -1.58
C VAL A 42 5.07 4.16 -3.07
N THR A 43 4.30 3.45 -3.88
CA THR A 43 4.32 3.60 -5.34
C THR A 43 3.87 5.00 -5.77
N THR A 44 2.91 5.59 -5.06
CA THR A 44 2.40 6.93 -5.36
C THR A 44 3.14 8.03 -4.60
N ASN A 45 4.30 7.69 -4.02
CA ASN A 45 5.19 8.64 -3.35
C ASN A 45 4.57 9.27 -2.11
N ARG A 46 3.77 8.50 -1.38
CA ARG A 46 3.15 8.93 -0.12
C ARG A 46 3.71 8.09 1.04
N ILE A 47 5.02 8.18 1.23
CA ILE A 47 5.76 7.34 2.18
C ILE A 47 5.26 7.48 3.61
N GLU A 48 4.88 8.69 4.02
CA GLU A 48 4.38 8.91 5.38
C GLU A 48 3.13 8.08 5.66
N LEU A 49 2.23 7.99 4.70
CA LEU A 49 1.02 7.18 4.83
C LEU A 49 1.35 5.70 4.84
N ALA A 50 2.36 5.29 4.06
CA ALA A 50 2.83 3.91 4.05
C ALA A 50 3.37 3.51 5.43
N LYS A 51 4.09 4.41 6.08
CA LYS A 51 4.62 4.17 7.43
C LYS A 51 3.50 4.00 8.45
N GLU A 52 2.40 4.72 8.31
CA GLU A 52 1.24 4.55 9.18
C GLU A 52 0.65 3.15 9.04
N ARG A 53 0.57 2.64 7.81
CA ARG A 53 0.11 1.27 7.59
C ARG A 53 1.07 0.26 8.20
N LEU A 54 2.37 0.54 8.12
CA LEU A 54 3.38 -0.31 8.73
C LEU A 54 3.24 -0.38 10.25
N GLU A 55 2.95 0.75 10.89
CA GLU A 55 2.73 0.77 12.34
C GLU A 55 1.56 -0.10 12.75
N ILE A 56 0.48 -0.10 11.96
CA ILE A 56 -0.67 -0.95 12.23
C ILE A 56 -0.29 -2.43 12.11
N LEU A 57 0.56 -2.77 11.14
CA LEU A 57 1.01 -4.15 10.93
C LEU A 57 2.05 -4.60 11.95
N LYS A 58 2.67 -3.69 12.67
CA LYS A 58 3.75 -3.99 13.59
C LYS A 58 3.37 -5.06 14.62
N ASP A 59 2.15 -5.03 15.11
CA ASP A 59 1.67 -5.94 16.13
C ASP A 59 1.21 -7.29 15.59
N CYS A 60 1.12 -7.44 14.27
CA CYS A 60 0.64 -8.69 13.68
C CYS A 60 1.67 -9.81 13.75
N ASN A 61 2.95 -9.47 13.85
CA ASN A 61 4.04 -10.43 13.85
C ASN A 61 3.97 -11.35 12.63
N CYS A 62 3.67 -10.77 11.48
CA CYS A 62 3.31 -11.48 10.27
C CYS A 62 4.22 -11.12 9.10
N LYS A 63 4.11 -11.91 8.04
CA LYS A 63 4.88 -11.74 6.81
C LYS A 63 4.59 -10.38 6.14
N GLU A 64 3.35 -9.95 6.21
CA GLU A 64 2.91 -8.69 5.60
C GLU A 64 3.69 -7.50 6.16
N TYR A 65 3.99 -7.52 7.45
CA TYR A 65 4.81 -6.48 8.07
C TYR A 65 6.20 -6.42 7.46
N LEU A 66 6.85 -7.58 7.35
CA LEU A 66 8.19 -7.66 6.79
C LEU A 66 8.23 -7.23 5.33
N GLU A 67 7.26 -7.64 4.54
CA GLU A 67 7.19 -7.28 3.12
C GLU A 67 7.03 -5.78 2.94
N LEU A 68 6.11 -5.17 3.67
CA LEU A 68 5.90 -3.73 3.57
C LEU A 68 7.11 -2.95 4.05
N LYS A 69 7.73 -3.41 5.13
CA LYS A 69 8.94 -2.78 5.66
C LYS A 69 10.05 -2.78 4.61
N GLU A 70 10.29 -3.90 3.96
CA GLU A 70 11.31 -4.01 2.91
C GLU A 70 11.01 -3.10 1.72
N ILE A 71 9.75 -2.98 1.35
CA ILE A 71 9.33 -2.11 0.26
C ILE A 71 9.58 -0.64 0.61
N ILE A 72 9.25 -0.23 1.83
CA ILE A 72 9.49 1.14 2.30
C ILE A 72 10.99 1.44 2.36
N GLU A 73 11.78 0.48 2.78
CA GLU A 73 13.24 0.63 2.87
C GLU A 73 13.93 0.55 1.50
N GLY A 74 13.20 0.15 0.46
CA GLY A 74 13.73 0.07 -0.89
C GLY A 74 14.48 -1.20 -1.21
N THR A 75 14.45 -2.21 -0.33
CA THR A 75 15.14 -3.48 -0.55
C THR A 75 14.30 -4.48 -1.34
N LYS A 76 13.03 -4.17 -1.55
CA LYS A 76 12.11 -5.00 -2.31
C LYS A 76 11.21 -4.12 -3.16
N LYS A 77 10.88 -4.58 -4.36
CA LYS A 77 9.96 -3.84 -5.25
C LYS A 77 8.52 -4.07 -4.84
N SER A 78 7.72 -3.01 -4.92
CA SER A 78 6.29 -3.13 -4.67
C SER A 78 5.60 -3.85 -5.83
N LYS A 79 4.38 -4.32 -5.58
CA LYS A 79 3.57 -5.00 -6.60
C LYS A 79 3.04 -4.04 -7.68
N TYR A 80 3.10 -2.77 -7.41
CA TYR A 80 2.57 -1.75 -8.32
C TYR A 80 3.63 -1.06 -9.16
#